data_a8148701497039bbb6b265f8dab6d977
#
_entry.id   a8148701497039bbb6b265f8dab6d977
#
_cell.length_a   1.000
_cell.length_b   1.000
_cell.length_c   1.000
_cell.angle_alpha   90.00
_cell.angle_beta   90.00
_cell.angle_gamma   90.00
#
_symmetry.space_group_name_H-M   'P 1'
#
loop_
_entity.id
_entity.type
_entity.pdbx_description
1 polymer ?
#
loop_
_entity_poly.entity_id
_entity_poly.type
_entity_poly.pdbx_seq_one_letter_code
_entity_poly.pdbx_strand_id
1 'polypeptide(L)'
;MWGCAVAVWFFLVGVGDAAHPRTTAPKKILFIGNSMTYVGDLPKQVARLAAEHNFGAVVCDMEAPGGVTLKQHWESGKAQKMIQTGNYDAVVIQGQSTESLDDLPSFKTYGIKFAEEASKYHATPYLFSVWSTCSPFACNAESLAQAQTSIDGDYADVAKATGAVIVPVGWAWAAYRTAHPSPIGVLTSDNAHPNNMGAYLNAAVFFESLFDKSSIGSKVVTGVSEAAAKEMQTIAHAVVSKMKVTPNEKIGNAEYRK
;
A
#
# COMPACT_ATOMS: atom_id res chain seq x y z
N MET A 1 14.94 61.57 -23.83
CA MET A 1 14.25 60.29 -24.05
C MET A 1 14.81 59.29 -23.07
N TRP A 2 14.06 58.99 -22.02
CA TRP A 2 14.45 58.04 -20.99
C TRP A 2 13.68 56.75 -21.19
N GLY A 3 14.41 55.66 -21.51
CA GLY A 3 13.85 54.34 -21.67
C GLY A 3 13.71 53.63 -20.31
N CYS A 4 12.48 53.35 -19.86
CA CYS A 4 12.21 52.46 -18.71
C CYS A 4 12.41 51.01 -19.12
N ALA A 5 13.39 50.34 -18.55
CA ALA A 5 13.54 48.90 -18.61
C ALA A 5 12.61 48.26 -17.57
N VAL A 6 11.62 47.51 -18.03
CA VAL A 6 10.75 46.67 -17.17
C VAL A 6 11.45 45.35 -16.93
N ALA A 7 11.92 45.14 -15.70
CA ALA A 7 12.44 43.83 -15.27
C ALA A 7 11.29 42.88 -15.02
N VAL A 8 11.15 41.84 -15.86
CA VAL A 8 10.22 40.73 -15.70
C VAL A 8 10.88 39.70 -14.78
N TRP A 9 10.39 39.59 -13.54
CA TRP A 9 10.78 38.51 -12.63
C TRP A 9 10.03 37.25 -12.96
N PHE A 10 10.73 36.27 -13.51
CA PHE A 10 10.22 34.90 -13.60
C PHE A 10 10.27 34.26 -12.21
N PHE A 11 9.12 34.07 -11.59
CA PHE A 11 8.98 33.14 -10.47
C PHE A 11 9.09 31.72 -11.03
N LEU A 12 10.22 31.07 -10.84
CA LEU A 12 10.36 29.64 -10.97
C LEU A 12 9.51 29.00 -9.86
N VAL A 13 8.31 28.57 -10.20
CA VAL A 13 7.53 27.64 -9.38
C VAL A 13 8.32 26.33 -9.40
N GLY A 14 8.97 26.02 -8.27
CA GLY A 14 9.67 24.77 -8.10
C GLY A 14 8.68 23.63 -8.31
N VAL A 15 8.89 22.86 -9.37
CA VAL A 15 8.25 21.57 -9.56
C VAL A 15 8.77 20.70 -8.39
N GLY A 16 7.87 20.31 -7.49
CA GLY A 16 8.22 19.47 -6.37
C GLY A 16 8.97 18.23 -6.86
N ASP A 17 10.15 18.00 -6.29
CA ASP A 17 10.95 16.82 -6.57
C ASP A 17 10.09 15.58 -6.36
N ALA A 18 9.82 14.85 -7.42
CA ALA A 18 9.22 13.53 -7.34
C ALA A 18 10.09 12.69 -6.38
N ALA A 19 9.45 12.06 -5.40
CA ALA A 19 10.16 11.26 -4.39
C ALA A 19 11.15 10.31 -5.08
N HIS A 20 12.43 10.57 -4.90
CA HIS A 20 13.48 9.72 -5.47
C HIS A 20 13.38 8.34 -4.82
N PRO A 21 13.47 7.24 -5.60
CA PRO A 21 13.49 5.92 -5.02
C PRO A 21 14.64 5.82 -4.02
N ARG A 22 14.35 5.33 -2.81
CA ARG A 22 15.35 5.17 -1.76
C ARG A 22 16.50 4.31 -2.26
N THR A 23 17.72 4.77 -2.03
CA THR A 23 18.94 4.00 -2.34
C THR A 23 19.21 2.91 -1.31
N THR A 24 18.51 2.90 -0.17
CA THR A 24 18.68 1.95 0.93
C THR A 24 17.35 1.38 1.41
N ALA A 25 17.35 0.08 1.72
CA ALA A 25 16.19 -0.59 2.31
C ALA A 25 15.80 0.03 3.67
N PRO A 26 14.49 0.17 3.97
CA PRO A 26 14.03 0.76 5.23
C PRO A 26 14.42 -0.12 6.43
N LYS A 27 14.79 0.53 7.52
CA LYS A 27 15.12 -0.11 8.80
C LYS A 27 14.04 0.12 9.85
N LYS A 28 13.28 1.20 9.73
CA LYS A 28 12.19 1.52 10.62
C LYS A 28 10.95 1.96 9.84
N ILE A 29 9.86 1.22 10.02
CA ILE A 29 8.63 1.37 9.24
C ILE A 29 7.47 1.63 10.20
N LEU A 30 6.66 2.65 9.93
CA LEU A 30 5.38 2.88 10.61
C LEU A 30 4.24 2.40 9.73
N PHE A 31 3.36 1.58 10.29
CA PHE A 31 2.09 1.20 9.65
C PHE A 31 0.95 1.97 10.29
N ILE A 32 0.24 2.77 9.50
CA ILE A 32 -0.98 3.48 9.88
C ILE A 32 -2.14 2.80 9.16
N GLY A 33 -3.14 2.33 9.91
CA GLY A 33 -4.26 1.60 9.31
C GLY A 33 -5.26 1.09 10.32
N ASN A 34 -5.79 -0.10 10.07
CA ASN A 34 -6.79 -0.72 10.95
C ASN A 34 -6.63 -2.25 10.95
N SER A 35 -7.74 -3.00 11.06
CA SER A 35 -7.70 -4.46 11.07
C SER A 35 -7.11 -5.08 9.79
N MET A 36 -7.20 -4.41 8.65
CA MET A 36 -6.55 -4.86 7.41
C MET A 36 -5.01 -4.89 7.55
N THR A 37 -4.46 -4.08 8.44
CA THR A 37 -3.03 -4.03 8.75
C THR A 37 -2.63 -5.02 9.84
N TYR A 38 -3.38 -5.13 10.96
CA TYR A 38 -2.94 -5.97 12.08
C TYR A 38 -3.37 -7.44 11.99
N VAL A 39 -4.46 -7.76 11.28
CA VAL A 39 -4.88 -9.16 11.14
C VAL A 39 -3.84 -9.93 10.33
N GLY A 40 -3.38 -11.06 10.90
CA GLY A 40 -2.30 -11.85 10.33
C GLY A 40 -0.90 -11.33 10.64
N ASP A 41 -0.75 -10.41 11.60
CA ASP A 41 0.57 -9.88 12.04
C ASP A 41 1.42 -9.32 10.89
N LEU A 42 0.81 -8.61 9.90
CA LEU A 42 1.49 -8.13 8.71
C LEU A 42 2.83 -7.44 8.98
N PRO A 43 2.96 -6.48 9.92
CA PRO A 43 4.24 -5.83 10.22
C PRO A 43 5.33 -6.82 10.65
N LYS A 44 4.98 -7.81 11.48
CA LYS A 44 5.94 -8.85 11.90
C LYS A 44 6.31 -9.80 10.77
N GLN A 45 5.37 -10.16 9.91
CA GLN A 45 5.68 -11.02 8.76
C GLN A 45 6.65 -10.31 7.79
N VAL A 46 6.44 -9.02 7.53
CA VAL A 46 7.36 -8.20 6.72
C VAL A 46 8.76 -8.16 7.35
N ALA A 47 8.86 -7.92 8.66
CA ALA A 47 10.14 -7.90 9.35
C ALA A 47 10.86 -9.27 9.30
N ARG A 48 10.11 -10.38 9.41
CA ARG A 48 10.68 -11.76 9.29
C ARG A 48 11.21 -12.03 7.89
N LEU A 49 10.48 -11.67 6.84
CA LEU A 49 10.94 -11.80 5.46
C LEU A 49 12.20 -10.95 5.22
N ALA A 50 12.23 -9.72 5.73
CA ALA A 50 13.41 -8.86 5.63
C ALA A 50 14.63 -9.49 6.32
N ALA A 51 14.47 -10.07 7.51
CA ALA A 51 15.53 -10.74 8.24
C ALA A 51 16.03 -11.99 7.49
N GLU A 52 15.14 -12.81 6.94
CA GLU A 52 15.47 -13.99 6.12
C GLU A 52 16.33 -13.61 4.90
N HIS A 53 16.01 -12.49 4.27
CA HIS A 53 16.73 -11.99 3.10
C HIS A 53 17.94 -11.10 3.43
N ASN A 54 18.46 -11.18 4.65
CA ASN A 54 19.69 -10.50 5.12
C ASN A 54 19.59 -8.97 5.15
N PHE A 55 18.39 -8.39 5.24
CA PHE A 55 18.25 -6.97 5.48
C PHE A 55 18.50 -6.56 6.94
N GLY A 56 18.77 -7.55 7.83
CA GLY A 56 18.99 -7.36 9.26
C GLY A 56 17.69 -7.08 10.00
N ALA A 57 17.79 -6.53 11.22
CA ALA A 57 16.64 -6.18 12.03
C ALA A 57 15.89 -4.98 11.41
N VAL A 58 14.60 -5.16 11.18
CA VAL A 58 13.67 -4.12 10.73
C VAL A 58 12.64 -3.91 11.84
N VAL A 59 12.52 -2.67 12.31
CA VAL A 59 11.54 -2.28 13.32
C VAL A 59 10.26 -1.85 12.60
N CYS A 60 9.17 -2.50 12.94
CA CYS A 60 7.84 -2.18 12.40
C CYS A 60 6.92 -1.74 13.55
N ASP A 61 6.70 -0.43 13.65
CA ASP A 61 5.73 0.16 14.58
C ASP A 61 4.36 0.23 13.90
N MET A 62 3.29 0.29 14.69
CA MET A 62 1.94 0.31 14.15
C MET A 62 1.00 1.21 14.97
N GLU A 63 0.19 2.01 14.27
CA GLU A 63 -0.97 2.70 14.79
C GLU A 63 -2.19 2.29 13.95
N ALA A 64 -2.95 1.29 14.44
CA ALA A 64 -4.00 0.67 13.65
C ALA A 64 -5.19 0.20 14.51
N PRO A 65 -5.96 1.09 15.15
CA PRO A 65 -7.20 0.71 15.82
C PRO A 65 -8.21 0.12 14.83
N GLY A 66 -9.03 -0.84 15.28
CA GLY A 66 -9.98 -1.53 14.41
C GLY A 66 -11.01 -0.57 13.79
N GLY A 67 -11.21 -0.67 12.48
CA GLY A 67 -12.24 0.08 11.74
C GLY A 67 -12.00 1.58 11.55
N VAL A 68 -10.89 2.12 12.02
CA VAL A 68 -10.59 3.57 11.97
C VAL A 68 -10.27 4.01 10.54
N THR A 69 -10.81 5.17 10.14
CA THR A 69 -10.54 5.84 8.87
C THR A 69 -9.30 6.73 8.95
N LEU A 70 -8.77 7.14 7.79
CA LEU A 70 -7.65 8.10 7.73
C LEU A 70 -8.03 9.45 8.39
N LYS A 71 -9.26 9.90 8.24
CA LYS A 71 -9.77 11.10 8.93
C LYS A 71 -9.68 10.96 10.43
N GLN A 72 -10.17 9.86 11.00
CA GLN A 72 -10.13 9.61 12.44
C GLN A 72 -8.70 9.49 12.99
N HIS A 73 -7.79 8.87 12.24
CA HIS A 73 -6.36 8.88 12.57
C HIS A 73 -5.80 10.30 12.63
N TRP A 74 -6.15 11.12 11.62
CA TRP A 74 -5.68 12.51 11.57
C TRP A 74 -6.21 13.34 12.75
N GLU A 75 -7.50 13.23 13.05
CA GLU A 75 -8.14 13.96 14.13
C GLU A 75 -7.63 13.53 15.52
N SER A 76 -7.21 12.28 15.70
CA SER A 76 -6.59 11.79 16.95
C SER A 76 -5.20 12.38 17.22
N GLY A 77 -4.47 12.77 16.19
CA GLY A 77 -3.12 13.31 16.27
C GLY A 77 -2.03 12.28 16.62
N LYS A 78 -2.38 11.03 16.92
CA LYS A 78 -1.44 10.03 17.40
C LYS A 78 -0.47 9.56 16.32
N ALA A 79 -0.99 9.25 15.12
CA ALA A 79 -0.19 8.82 13.99
C ALA A 79 0.77 9.95 13.54
N GLN A 80 0.31 11.21 13.49
CA GLN A 80 1.17 12.35 13.17
C GLN A 80 2.31 12.50 14.19
N LYS A 81 2.00 12.38 15.49
CA LYS A 81 3.04 12.44 16.53
C LYS A 81 4.08 11.34 16.35
N MET A 82 3.66 10.13 15.99
CA MET A 82 4.59 9.02 15.69
C MET A 82 5.47 9.36 14.49
N ILE A 83 4.91 9.88 13.38
CA ILE A 83 5.69 10.32 12.21
C ILE A 83 6.73 11.36 12.62
N GLN A 84 6.32 12.38 13.37
CA GLN A 84 7.14 13.54 13.75
C GLN A 84 8.32 13.17 14.64
N THR A 85 8.16 12.17 15.50
CA THR A 85 9.15 11.84 16.54
C THR A 85 9.86 10.50 16.34
N GLY A 86 9.35 9.67 15.44
CA GLY A 86 9.77 8.28 15.33
C GLY A 86 10.97 8.05 14.43
N ASN A 87 11.39 9.03 13.61
CA ASN A 87 12.46 8.88 12.62
C ASN A 87 12.29 7.63 11.74
N TYR A 88 11.11 7.51 11.14
CA TYR A 88 10.80 6.39 10.25
C TYR A 88 11.45 6.56 8.89
N ASP A 89 11.84 5.44 8.31
CA ASP A 89 12.31 5.38 6.93
C ASP A 89 11.17 5.29 5.93
N ALA A 90 10.09 4.62 6.33
CA ALA A 90 8.89 4.44 5.54
C ALA A 90 7.65 4.59 6.41
N VAL A 91 6.60 5.16 5.85
CA VAL A 91 5.27 5.23 6.47
C VAL A 91 4.28 4.59 5.51
N VAL A 92 3.65 3.51 5.97
CA VAL A 92 2.58 2.82 5.25
C VAL A 92 1.25 3.42 5.68
N ILE A 93 0.44 3.83 4.70
CA ILE A 93 -0.84 4.51 4.88
C ILE A 93 -1.93 3.63 4.29
N GLN A 94 -2.85 3.16 5.14
CA GLN A 94 -3.97 2.30 4.75
C GLN A 94 -5.29 2.96 5.16
N GLY A 95 -6.14 3.25 4.17
CA GLY A 95 -7.52 3.67 4.38
C GLY A 95 -8.38 2.52 4.92
N GLN A 96 -9.49 2.83 5.62
CA GLN A 96 -10.45 1.81 6.02
C GLN A 96 -10.92 1.03 4.78
N SER A 97 -11.29 -0.25 4.94
CA SER A 97 -11.50 -1.21 3.84
C SER A 97 -12.38 -0.72 2.69
N THR A 98 -13.38 0.11 2.98
CA THR A 98 -14.30 0.69 2.00
C THR A 98 -14.24 2.21 1.94
N GLU A 99 -13.33 2.85 2.68
CA GLU A 99 -13.29 4.32 2.83
C GLU A 99 -13.21 5.06 1.50
N SER A 100 -12.41 4.56 0.54
CA SER A 100 -12.32 5.20 -0.77
C SER A 100 -13.62 5.10 -1.58
N LEU A 101 -14.42 4.07 -1.35
CA LEU A 101 -15.71 3.85 -2.01
C LEU A 101 -16.86 4.60 -1.31
N ASP A 102 -16.81 4.71 0.03
CA ASP A 102 -17.86 5.28 0.86
C ASP A 102 -17.71 6.81 1.00
N ASP A 103 -16.47 7.31 1.13
CA ASP A 103 -16.15 8.73 1.29
C ASP A 103 -14.84 9.10 0.59
N LEU A 104 -14.83 9.04 -0.74
CA LEU A 104 -13.68 9.35 -1.59
C LEU A 104 -13.05 10.72 -1.31
N PRO A 105 -13.83 11.82 -1.09
CA PRO A 105 -13.24 13.11 -0.76
C PRO A 105 -12.42 13.09 0.54
N SER A 106 -12.94 12.42 1.57
CA SER A 106 -12.23 12.23 2.85
C SER A 106 -10.98 11.39 2.68
N PHE A 107 -11.11 10.22 2.03
CA PHE A 107 -9.98 9.33 1.74
C PHE A 107 -8.83 10.07 1.04
N LYS A 108 -9.12 10.78 -0.07
CA LYS A 108 -8.10 11.54 -0.81
C LYS A 108 -7.49 12.64 0.06
N THR A 109 -8.30 13.42 0.76
CA THR A 109 -7.83 14.51 1.61
C THR A 109 -6.84 14.03 2.66
N TYR A 110 -7.20 12.99 3.40
CA TYR A 110 -6.37 12.52 4.51
C TYR A 110 -5.24 11.59 4.06
N GLY A 111 -5.42 10.87 2.96
CA GLY A 111 -4.34 10.12 2.30
C GLY A 111 -3.20 11.04 1.83
N ILE A 112 -3.55 12.17 1.18
CA ILE A 112 -2.59 13.19 0.77
C ILE A 112 -1.89 13.80 2.00
N LYS A 113 -2.65 14.23 3.02
CA LYS A 113 -2.08 14.81 4.24
C LYS A 113 -1.08 13.89 4.93
N PHE A 114 -1.37 12.59 5.06
CA PHE A 114 -0.45 11.63 5.66
C PHE A 114 0.80 11.40 4.80
N ALA A 115 0.66 11.34 3.48
CA ALA A 115 1.80 11.19 2.57
C ALA A 115 2.72 12.42 2.62
N GLU A 116 2.15 13.63 2.63
CA GLU A 116 2.89 14.88 2.79
C GLU A 116 3.59 14.98 4.15
N GLU A 117 2.88 14.60 5.23
CA GLU A 117 3.47 14.59 6.58
C GLU A 117 4.63 13.60 6.68
N ALA A 118 4.50 12.39 6.11
CA ALA A 118 5.60 11.42 6.04
C ALA A 118 6.81 12.01 5.29
N SER A 119 6.59 12.58 4.11
CA SER A 119 7.64 13.20 3.29
C SER A 119 8.32 14.36 4.00
N LYS A 120 7.57 15.20 4.69
CA LYS A 120 8.08 16.33 5.49
C LYS A 120 9.05 15.88 6.59
N TYR A 121 8.84 14.69 7.15
CA TYR A 121 9.74 14.08 8.15
C TYR A 121 10.68 13.02 7.54
N HIS A 122 10.98 13.16 6.25
CA HIS A 122 11.96 12.36 5.51
C HIS A 122 11.66 10.86 5.42
N ALA A 123 10.42 10.44 5.70
CA ALA A 123 9.97 9.09 5.48
C ALA A 123 9.37 8.95 4.07
N THR A 124 9.63 7.83 3.40
CA THR A 124 8.97 7.53 2.13
C THR A 124 7.53 7.09 2.40
N PRO A 125 6.51 7.77 1.84
CA PRO A 125 5.13 7.34 1.97
C PRO A 125 4.84 6.15 1.06
N TYR A 126 4.19 5.11 1.63
CA TYR A 126 3.69 3.95 0.92
C TYR A 126 2.19 3.86 1.10
N LEU A 127 1.45 3.69 0.03
CA LEU A 127 0.00 3.53 0.04
C LEU A 127 -0.36 2.05 -0.04
N PHE A 128 -0.96 1.53 1.00
CA PHE A 128 -1.44 0.16 1.04
C PHE A 128 -2.77 0.06 0.29
N SER A 129 -2.75 -0.22 -1.02
CA SER A 129 -3.99 -0.52 -1.76
C SER A 129 -4.60 -1.81 -1.24
N VAL A 130 -5.70 -1.68 -0.51
CA VAL A 130 -6.42 -2.80 0.12
C VAL A 130 -7.19 -3.62 -0.93
N TRP A 131 -7.55 -4.84 -0.55
CA TRP A 131 -8.41 -5.70 -1.38
C TRP A 131 -9.88 -5.40 -1.17
N SER A 132 -10.67 -5.60 -2.23
CA SER A 132 -12.14 -5.58 -2.14
C SER A 132 -12.65 -6.72 -1.28
N THR A 133 -13.64 -6.45 -0.42
CA THR A 133 -14.24 -7.43 0.49
C THR A 133 -15.62 -7.84 0.06
N CYS A 134 -16.13 -8.99 0.56
CA CYS A 134 -17.49 -9.43 0.26
C CYS A 134 -18.58 -8.63 0.98
N SER A 135 -18.26 -7.85 1.97
CA SER A 135 -19.20 -6.96 2.66
C SER A 135 -18.72 -5.52 2.52
N PRO A 136 -19.55 -4.59 2.03
CA PRO A 136 -20.98 -4.72 1.70
C PRO A 136 -21.28 -5.28 0.30
N PHE A 137 -20.28 -5.70 -0.47
CA PHE A 137 -20.47 -6.14 -1.85
C PHE A 137 -20.98 -7.58 -1.96
N ALA A 138 -21.58 -7.91 -3.11
CA ALA A 138 -21.88 -9.29 -3.42
C ALA A 138 -20.60 -10.10 -3.54
N CYS A 139 -20.55 -11.28 -2.88
CA CYS A 139 -19.37 -12.14 -2.86
C CYS A 139 -19.26 -12.96 -4.16
N ASN A 140 -19.15 -12.28 -5.28
CA ASN A 140 -18.91 -12.88 -6.59
C ASN A 140 -17.75 -12.16 -7.31
N ALA A 141 -17.16 -12.85 -8.25
CA ALA A 141 -15.94 -12.39 -8.94
C ALA A 141 -16.13 -11.02 -9.64
N GLU A 142 -17.29 -10.80 -10.26
CA GLU A 142 -17.57 -9.56 -11.00
C GLU A 142 -17.65 -8.34 -10.07
N SER A 143 -18.47 -8.43 -9.00
CA SER A 143 -18.63 -7.33 -8.04
C SER A 143 -17.31 -7.01 -7.33
N LEU A 144 -16.53 -8.02 -6.96
CA LEU A 144 -15.22 -7.83 -6.34
C LEU A 144 -14.20 -7.21 -7.29
N ALA A 145 -14.23 -7.57 -8.58
CA ALA A 145 -13.35 -6.97 -9.58
C ALA A 145 -13.69 -5.51 -9.87
N GLN A 146 -14.99 -5.17 -9.94
CA GLN A 146 -15.43 -3.78 -10.11
C GLN A 146 -15.03 -2.92 -8.92
N ALA A 147 -15.28 -3.37 -7.69
CA ALA A 147 -14.87 -2.66 -6.48
C ALA A 147 -13.35 -2.50 -6.41
N GLN A 148 -12.58 -3.54 -6.76
CA GLN A 148 -11.12 -3.46 -6.78
C GLN A 148 -10.62 -2.43 -7.77
N THR A 149 -11.20 -2.36 -8.97
CA THR A 149 -10.82 -1.36 -9.98
C THR A 149 -11.00 0.06 -9.46
N SER A 150 -12.11 0.32 -8.73
CA SER A 150 -12.35 1.64 -8.12
C SER A 150 -11.34 1.94 -7.03
N ILE A 151 -11.13 1.02 -6.09
CA ILE A 151 -10.13 1.16 -5.01
C ILE A 151 -8.75 1.48 -5.59
N ASP A 152 -8.31 0.70 -6.57
CA ASP A 152 -6.97 0.86 -7.17
C ASP A 152 -6.82 2.23 -7.86
N GLY A 153 -7.88 2.72 -8.53
CA GLY A 153 -7.93 4.06 -9.12
C GLY A 153 -7.82 5.16 -8.06
N ASP A 154 -8.52 5.02 -6.94
CA ASP A 154 -8.52 6.00 -5.86
C ASP A 154 -7.15 6.11 -5.18
N TYR A 155 -6.48 4.97 -4.94
CA TYR A 155 -5.12 4.95 -4.44
C TYR A 155 -4.11 5.51 -5.46
N ALA A 156 -4.31 5.26 -6.76
CA ALA A 156 -3.47 5.82 -7.81
C ALA A 156 -3.58 7.35 -7.89
N ASP A 157 -4.75 7.92 -7.65
CA ASP A 157 -4.95 9.37 -7.61
C ASP A 157 -4.18 10.01 -6.44
N VAL A 158 -4.20 9.40 -5.25
CA VAL A 158 -3.40 9.87 -4.10
C VAL A 158 -1.91 9.74 -4.40
N ALA A 159 -1.46 8.62 -4.97
CA ALA A 159 -0.07 8.41 -5.36
C ALA A 159 0.41 9.46 -6.37
N LYS A 160 -0.41 9.76 -7.38
CA LYS A 160 -0.11 10.78 -8.39
C LYS A 160 0.02 12.18 -7.78
N ALA A 161 -0.82 12.49 -6.80
CA ALA A 161 -0.79 13.80 -6.14
C ALA A 161 0.42 13.99 -5.21
N THR A 162 0.98 12.91 -4.66
CA THR A 162 1.97 12.97 -3.56
C THR A 162 3.33 12.37 -3.91
N GLY A 163 3.43 11.61 -4.98
CA GLY A 163 4.61 10.80 -5.28
C GLY A 163 4.77 9.56 -4.38
N ALA A 164 3.75 9.22 -3.58
CA ALA A 164 3.78 8.03 -2.73
C ALA A 164 3.85 6.74 -3.56
N VAL A 165 4.51 5.72 -3.01
CA VAL A 165 4.66 4.41 -3.65
C VAL A 165 3.44 3.54 -3.34
N ILE A 166 2.80 2.97 -4.35
CA ILE A 166 1.70 2.03 -4.14
C ILE A 166 2.26 0.65 -3.78
N VAL A 167 1.74 0.07 -2.70
CA VAL A 167 1.91 -1.35 -2.36
C VAL A 167 0.68 -2.10 -2.89
N PRO A 168 0.80 -2.87 -3.98
CA PRO A 168 -0.34 -3.33 -4.78
C PRO A 168 -0.98 -4.61 -4.24
N VAL A 169 -1.38 -4.60 -2.96
CA VAL A 169 -1.98 -5.78 -2.33
C VAL A 169 -3.32 -6.14 -2.98
N GLY A 170 -4.17 -5.15 -3.25
CA GLY A 170 -5.46 -5.37 -3.91
C GLY A 170 -5.31 -6.05 -5.27
N TRP A 171 -4.31 -5.65 -6.07
CA TRP A 171 -4.01 -6.32 -7.36
C TRP A 171 -3.54 -7.76 -7.17
N ALA A 172 -2.75 -8.05 -6.14
CA ALA A 172 -2.32 -9.41 -5.86
C ALA A 172 -3.52 -10.31 -5.48
N TRP A 173 -4.48 -9.76 -4.72
CA TRP A 173 -5.73 -10.45 -4.40
C TRP A 173 -6.60 -10.66 -5.64
N ALA A 174 -6.69 -9.67 -6.54
CA ALA A 174 -7.40 -9.81 -7.80
C ALA A 174 -6.77 -10.89 -8.69
N ALA A 175 -5.43 -10.94 -8.77
CA ALA A 175 -4.70 -11.99 -9.49
C ALA A 175 -4.97 -13.39 -8.91
N TYR A 176 -4.95 -13.53 -7.57
CA TYR A 176 -5.33 -14.78 -6.91
C TYR A 176 -6.74 -15.21 -7.29
N ARG A 177 -7.71 -14.30 -7.18
CA ARG A 177 -9.13 -14.57 -7.48
C ARG A 177 -9.37 -14.96 -8.93
N THR A 178 -8.59 -14.43 -9.86
CA THR A 178 -8.67 -14.80 -11.27
C THR A 178 -8.21 -16.24 -11.51
N ALA A 179 -7.23 -16.72 -10.73
CA ALA A 179 -6.69 -18.06 -10.85
C ALA A 179 -7.54 -19.13 -10.10
N HIS A 180 -8.44 -18.71 -9.19
CA HIS A 180 -9.19 -19.61 -8.33
C HIS A 180 -10.70 -19.48 -8.50
N PRO A 181 -11.45 -20.60 -8.53
CA PRO A 181 -12.90 -20.58 -8.71
C PRO A 181 -13.65 -19.96 -7.51
N SER A 182 -13.04 -20.00 -6.32
CA SER A 182 -13.59 -19.38 -5.11
C SER A 182 -12.88 -18.05 -4.83
N PRO A 183 -13.59 -16.92 -4.91
CA PRO A 183 -12.99 -15.60 -4.67
C PRO A 183 -12.62 -15.34 -3.19
N ILE A 184 -13.06 -16.22 -2.28
CA ILE A 184 -12.88 -16.07 -0.82
C ILE A 184 -11.76 -16.94 -0.23
N GLY A 185 -11.00 -17.69 -1.07
CA GLY A 185 -10.01 -18.65 -0.60
C GLY A 185 -8.90 -18.09 0.28
N VAL A 186 -8.66 -16.79 0.24
CA VAL A 186 -7.68 -16.06 1.06
C VAL A 186 -8.32 -15.24 2.19
N LEU A 187 -9.65 -15.35 2.38
CA LEU A 187 -10.41 -14.68 3.45
C LEU A 187 -10.70 -15.62 4.61
N THR A 188 -10.92 -15.05 5.79
CA THR A 188 -11.54 -15.72 6.93
C THR A 188 -13.05 -15.88 6.73
N SER A 189 -13.73 -16.53 7.67
CA SER A 189 -15.19 -16.76 7.61
C SER A 189 -16.02 -15.48 7.67
N ASP A 190 -15.44 -14.34 8.03
CA ASP A 190 -16.12 -13.04 8.00
C ASP A 190 -16.16 -12.41 6.61
N ASN A 191 -15.51 -13.03 5.63
CA ASN A 191 -15.45 -12.57 4.24
C ASN A 191 -14.84 -11.17 4.04
N ALA A 192 -14.05 -10.71 5.00
CA ALA A 192 -13.39 -9.42 4.98
C ALA A 192 -11.90 -9.50 5.29
N HIS A 193 -11.52 -10.18 6.37
CA HIS A 193 -10.13 -10.23 6.82
C HIS A 193 -9.34 -11.38 6.15
N PRO A 194 -8.01 -11.24 6.06
CA PRO A 194 -7.17 -12.28 5.48
C PRO A 194 -7.07 -13.50 6.38
N ASN A 195 -7.17 -14.68 5.82
CA ASN A 195 -6.70 -15.90 6.49
C ASN A 195 -5.16 -16.00 6.39
N ASN A 196 -4.55 -17.09 6.83
CA ASN A 196 -3.09 -17.24 6.80
C ASN A 196 -2.50 -17.09 5.39
N MET A 197 -3.18 -17.58 4.35
CA MET A 197 -2.72 -17.45 2.96
C MET A 197 -2.79 -15.99 2.51
N GLY A 198 -3.90 -15.29 2.76
CA GLY A 198 -4.06 -13.88 2.44
C GLY A 198 -3.07 -12.99 3.20
N ALA A 199 -2.84 -13.29 4.49
CA ALA A 199 -1.86 -12.57 5.30
C ALA A 199 -0.43 -12.76 4.78
N TYR A 200 -0.09 -13.98 4.34
CA TYR A 200 1.22 -14.25 3.74
C TYR A 200 1.38 -13.58 2.36
N LEU A 201 0.33 -13.59 1.53
CA LEU A 201 0.33 -12.85 0.27
C LEU A 201 0.58 -11.35 0.50
N ASN A 202 -0.12 -10.76 1.47
CA ASN A 202 0.10 -9.36 1.85
C ASN A 202 1.57 -9.12 2.23
N ALA A 203 2.12 -9.96 3.10
CA ALA A 203 3.50 -9.82 3.55
C ALA A 203 4.53 -9.95 2.42
N ALA A 204 4.31 -10.86 1.46
CA ALA A 204 5.17 -11.02 0.29
C ALA A 204 5.13 -9.77 -0.61
N VAL A 205 3.93 -9.23 -0.90
CA VAL A 205 3.77 -7.99 -1.67
C VAL A 205 4.46 -6.81 -0.98
N PHE A 206 4.27 -6.65 0.33
CA PHE A 206 4.94 -5.61 1.12
C PHE A 206 6.46 -5.76 1.10
N PHE A 207 6.96 -6.98 1.33
CA PHE A 207 8.38 -7.24 1.31
C PHE A 207 9.00 -6.83 -0.04
N GLU A 208 8.42 -7.25 -1.16
CA GLU A 208 8.93 -6.91 -2.49
C GLU A 208 8.83 -5.42 -2.81
N SER A 209 7.78 -4.74 -2.33
CA SER A 209 7.59 -3.30 -2.55
C SER A 209 8.54 -2.45 -1.71
N LEU A 210 8.82 -2.85 -0.47
CA LEU A 210 9.65 -2.09 0.47
C LEU A 210 11.14 -2.33 0.30
N PHE A 211 11.53 -3.55 -0.09
CA PHE A 211 12.93 -3.98 -0.09
C PHE A 211 13.50 -4.20 -1.51
N ASP A 212 12.67 -4.04 -2.54
CA ASP A 212 13.06 -4.28 -3.94
C ASP A 212 13.73 -5.65 -4.17
N LYS A 213 13.21 -6.66 -3.48
CA LYS A 213 13.75 -8.02 -3.49
C LYS A 213 12.62 -9.02 -3.66
N SER A 214 12.79 -10.00 -4.55
CA SER A 214 11.83 -11.07 -4.74
C SER A 214 11.65 -11.91 -3.47
N SER A 215 10.41 -12.23 -3.14
CA SER A 215 10.03 -13.14 -2.07
C SER A 215 10.08 -14.61 -2.48
N ILE A 216 10.28 -14.90 -3.77
CA ILE A 216 10.33 -16.27 -4.29
C ILE A 216 11.47 -17.05 -3.62
N GLY A 217 11.12 -18.22 -3.07
CA GLY A 217 12.05 -19.10 -2.37
C GLY A 217 12.20 -18.80 -0.87
N SER A 218 11.45 -17.81 -0.33
CA SER A 218 11.40 -17.56 1.10
C SER A 218 10.83 -18.78 1.84
N LYS A 219 11.45 -19.10 2.97
CA LYS A 219 11.11 -20.26 3.82
C LYS A 219 10.31 -19.84 5.04
N VAL A 220 10.30 -18.55 5.36
CA VAL A 220 9.52 -17.99 6.48
C VAL A 220 8.05 -18.03 6.10
N VAL A 221 7.36 -19.07 6.56
CA VAL A 221 5.92 -19.27 6.33
C VAL A 221 5.25 -19.56 7.66
N THR A 222 4.19 -18.85 7.97
CA THR A 222 3.43 -19.06 9.21
C THR A 222 2.03 -19.57 8.87
N GLY A 223 1.75 -20.84 9.20
CA GLY A 223 0.42 -21.42 9.05
C GLY A 223 -0.05 -21.59 7.59
N VAL A 224 0.88 -21.67 6.63
CA VAL A 224 0.62 -21.86 5.20
C VAL A 224 1.44 -23.05 4.72
N SER A 225 0.88 -23.90 3.85
CA SER A 225 1.63 -25.01 3.25
C SER A 225 2.72 -24.46 2.30
N GLU A 226 3.77 -25.26 2.07
CA GLU A 226 4.85 -24.89 1.16
C GLU A 226 4.34 -24.59 -0.27
N ALA A 227 3.40 -25.39 -0.76
CA ALA A 227 2.79 -25.18 -2.07
C ALA A 227 2.03 -23.86 -2.15
N ALA A 228 1.19 -23.55 -1.15
CA ALA A 228 0.46 -22.27 -1.08
C ALA A 228 1.42 -21.08 -0.90
N ALA A 229 2.47 -21.23 -0.11
CA ALA A 229 3.47 -20.17 0.04
C ALA A 229 4.16 -19.84 -1.29
N LYS A 230 4.58 -20.87 -2.05
CA LYS A 230 5.18 -20.70 -3.38
C LYS A 230 4.23 -19.99 -4.34
N GLU A 231 2.95 -20.32 -4.30
CA GLU A 231 1.94 -19.65 -5.11
C GLU A 231 1.81 -18.17 -4.73
N MET A 232 1.66 -17.86 -3.44
CA MET A 232 1.56 -16.47 -2.96
C MET A 232 2.80 -15.63 -3.32
N GLN A 233 3.99 -16.22 -3.21
CA GLN A 233 5.25 -15.59 -3.65
C GLN A 233 5.25 -15.30 -5.16
N THR A 234 4.78 -16.26 -5.97
CA THR A 234 4.71 -16.11 -7.43
C THR A 234 3.75 -14.97 -7.82
N ILE A 235 2.58 -14.90 -7.19
CA ILE A 235 1.59 -13.85 -7.42
C ILE A 235 2.15 -12.49 -7.00
N ALA A 236 2.74 -12.40 -5.80
CA ALA A 236 3.34 -11.16 -5.30
C ALA A 236 4.41 -10.64 -6.25
N HIS A 237 5.33 -11.53 -6.67
CA HIS A 237 6.41 -11.17 -7.59
C HIS A 237 5.89 -10.68 -8.95
N ALA A 238 4.93 -11.38 -9.53
CA ALA A 238 4.35 -11.01 -10.82
C ALA A 238 3.70 -9.61 -10.77
N VAL A 239 2.94 -9.34 -9.71
CA VAL A 239 2.23 -8.08 -9.54
C VAL A 239 3.20 -6.93 -9.26
N VAL A 240 4.10 -7.08 -8.30
CA VAL A 240 5.06 -6.00 -7.96
C VAL A 240 6.00 -5.70 -9.12
N SER A 241 6.50 -6.72 -9.83
CA SER A 241 7.36 -6.52 -11.01
C SER A 241 6.65 -5.78 -12.13
N LYS A 242 5.37 -6.08 -12.37
CA LYS A 242 4.56 -5.39 -13.40
C LYS A 242 4.37 -3.90 -13.06
N MET A 243 4.18 -3.57 -11.79
CA MET A 243 4.04 -2.18 -11.32
C MET A 243 5.30 -1.35 -11.54
N LYS A 244 6.49 -1.95 -11.40
CA LYS A 244 7.77 -1.25 -11.63
C LYS A 244 8.02 -0.89 -13.09
N VAL A 245 7.49 -1.67 -14.02
CA VAL A 245 7.65 -1.47 -15.48
C VAL A 245 6.68 -0.42 -16.02
N THR A 246 5.57 -0.15 -15.34
CA THR A 246 4.53 0.80 -15.76
C THR A 246 4.39 1.91 -14.71
N PRO A 247 5.27 2.93 -14.71
CA PRO A 247 5.10 4.05 -13.79
C PRO A 247 3.79 4.80 -14.11
N ASN A 248 2.90 4.88 -13.16
CA ASN A 248 1.75 5.81 -12.97
C ASN A 248 0.88 6.27 -14.16
N GLU A 249 1.25 6.10 -15.43
CA GLU A 249 0.50 6.68 -16.55
C GLU A 249 -0.60 5.79 -17.14
N LYS A 250 -0.68 4.50 -16.79
CA LYS A 250 -1.63 3.55 -17.43
C LYS A 250 -2.45 2.71 -16.47
N ILE A 251 -2.48 3.01 -15.17
CA ILE A 251 -3.17 2.16 -14.18
C ILE A 251 -4.69 2.29 -14.26
N GLY A 252 -5.21 3.35 -14.88
CA GLY A 252 -6.66 3.61 -14.96
C GLY A 252 -7.45 2.86 -16.03
N ASN A 253 -6.85 2.19 -17.01
CA ASN A 253 -7.63 1.79 -18.20
C ASN A 253 -7.15 0.56 -18.97
N ALA A 254 -6.44 -0.41 -18.46
CA ALA A 254 -6.11 -1.53 -19.34
C ALA A 254 -5.86 -2.87 -18.66
N GLU A 255 -6.52 -3.85 -19.16
CA GLU A 255 -6.19 -5.28 -19.22
C GLU A 255 -6.83 -6.27 -18.22
N TYR A 256 -7.90 -5.92 -17.51
CA TYR A 256 -8.78 -6.97 -16.98
C TYR A 256 -10.00 -7.26 -17.87
N ARG A 257 -9.99 -6.76 -19.14
CA ARG A 257 -10.98 -7.14 -20.17
C ARG A 257 -10.32 -8.06 -21.20
N LYS A 258 -10.08 -9.31 -20.84
CA LYS A 258 -10.09 -10.45 -21.77
C LYS A 258 -10.15 -11.75 -20.95
#